data_7eef6a17af25e658ed907ea5d14bb35f
#
_entry.id   7eef6a17af25e658ed907ea5d14bb35f
#
_cell.length_a   1.000
_cell.length_b   1.000
_cell.length_c   1.000
_cell.angle_alpha   90.00
_cell.angle_beta   90.00
_cell.angle_gamma   90.00
#
_symmetry.space_group_name_H-M   'P 1'
#
loop_
_entity.id
_entity.type
_entity.pdbx_description
1 polymer ?
#
loop_
_entity_poly.entity_id
_entity_poly.type
_entity_poly.pdbx_seq_one_letter_code
_entity_poly.pdbx_strand_id
1 'polypeptide(L)'
;MNSLFRQQCYLLGEWRSAPQTMTITNPFNDEVIGTVPNMGEKETQEVIAGADKAFQQFKALTAQERANLLHRWHQLILEHSNELAHIMTLEQGKPLAEAKGEVLYAASFIEWFAEEARRAYGTLVPSHKANAKILVTKEPIGVVAAITPWNFPAAMITRKCGPAFAAGCPVILKPAPDTPFTALALAVLAEKAGFPAGVFNVITGDAVAIGGELTSNKRVRKLSFTGSTPVGKLLMRQSADNIKKLSLELGGNAPFIVFEDADLDAAVEGAMIAKFRNAGQTCVCANRLYVQRSVYSEFCQKLVAKVSALKVGNGFEQGVNIGPLINDAAVAKVVQHVEDAQSKGAQIECGQLPTAGSRLVQPLVLSGVTDEMLVAQEETFGPMAPLFVFDSEEEVLERANNTDFGLAAYFYTQSLSRAWRVSEALEAGIVGVNEGLISTTVAPFGGVKESGLGREGSFLGMDDYMESKYILMGL
;
A
#
# COMPACT_ATOMS: atom_id res chain seq x y z
N MET A 1 -13.53 -20.80 16.52
CA MET A 1 -12.29 -20.01 16.39
C MET A 1 -11.88 -20.04 14.94
N ASN A 2 -11.45 -18.90 14.39
CA ASN A 2 -10.91 -18.84 13.02
C ASN A 2 -9.63 -19.69 12.94
N SER A 3 -9.58 -20.63 11.99
CA SER A 3 -8.49 -21.61 11.88
C SER A 3 -7.13 -20.98 11.53
N LEU A 4 -7.15 -19.75 11.02
CA LEU A 4 -5.96 -19.00 10.61
C LEU A 4 -5.43 -18.06 11.72
N PHE A 5 -6.21 -17.82 12.78
CA PHE A 5 -5.83 -16.87 13.81
C PHE A 5 -4.66 -17.38 14.64
N ARG A 6 -3.56 -16.63 14.69
CA ARG A 6 -2.33 -16.95 15.45
C ARG A 6 -1.90 -15.75 16.28
N GLN A 7 -1.38 -16.05 17.47
CA GLN A 7 -0.82 -15.06 18.41
C GLN A 7 0.70 -15.25 18.62
N GLN A 8 1.36 -15.84 17.65
CA GLN A 8 2.78 -16.15 17.66
C GLN A 8 3.43 -15.63 16.37
N CYS A 9 4.69 -15.24 16.41
CA CYS A 9 5.47 -14.96 15.21
C CYS A 9 5.77 -16.24 14.44
N TYR A 10 5.79 -16.16 13.11
CA TYR A 10 6.23 -17.27 12.26
C TYR A 10 7.67 -17.03 11.81
N LEU A 11 8.61 -17.73 12.41
CA LEU A 11 10.04 -17.51 12.22
C LEU A 11 10.75 -18.83 11.91
N LEU A 12 11.46 -18.88 10.80
CA LEU A 12 12.29 -20.01 10.38
C LEU A 12 11.52 -21.35 10.31
N GLY A 13 10.22 -21.28 9.99
CA GLY A 13 9.34 -22.45 9.91
C GLY A 13 8.69 -22.85 11.23
N GLU A 14 8.81 -22.04 12.26
CA GLU A 14 8.26 -22.31 13.60
C GLU A 14 7.39 -21.17 14.11
N TRP A 15 6.33 -21.50 14.85
CA TRP A 15 5.51 -20.54 15.57
C TRP A 15 6.11 -20.23 16.94
N ARG A 16 6.59 -19.01 17.14
CA ARG A 16 7.35 -18.62 18.34
C ARG A 16 6.63 -17.56 19.17
N SER A 17 6.57 -17.79 20.47
CA SER A 17 6.10 -16.83 21.50
C SER A 17 7.28 -16.04 22.08
N ALA A 18 6.98 -14.93 22.75
CA ALA A 18 7.95 -14.18 23.56
C ALA A 18 7.35 -13.89 24.95
N PRO A 19 8.20 -13.66 25.97
CA PRO A 19 7.72 -13.29 27.32
C PRO A 19 6.97 -11.96 27.35
N GLN A 20 7.37 -11.01 26.51
CA GLN A 20 6.69 -9.74 26.35
C GLN A 20 5.76 -9.78 25.14
N THR A 21 4.58 -9.20 25.27
CA THR A 21 3.57 -9.16 24.22
C THR A 21 3.02 -7.75 24.04
N MET A 22 2.49 -7.49 22.87
CA MET A 22 1.70 -6.30 22.54
C MET A 22 0.23 -6.69 22.45
N THR A 23 -0.63 -5.88 23.02
CA THR A 23 -2.10 -6.06 22.94
C THR A 23 -2.60 -5.41 21.66
N ILE A 24 -3.45 -6.13 20.93
CA ILE A 24 -4.10 -5.65 19.72
C ILE A 24 -5.58 -5.47 20.02
N THR A 25 -6.13 -4.33 19.65
CA THR A 25 -7.52 -3.97 19.90
C THR A 25 -8.29 -3.73 18.60
N ASN A 26 -9.60 -3.94 18.66
CA ASN A 26 -10.51 -3.59 17.60
C ASN A 26 -10.69 -2.05 17.57
N PRO A 27 -10.40 -1.36 16.45
CA PRO A 27 -10.50 0.09 16.40
C PRO A 27 -11.94 0.63 16.54
N PHE A 28 -12.95 -0.22 16.39
CA PHE A 28 -14.35 0.18 16.56
C PHE A 28 -14.77 0.39 18.03
N ASN A 29 -14.28 -0.46 18.95
CA ASN A 29 -14.77 -0.50 20.34
C ASN A 29 -13.69 -0.72 21.40
N ASP A 30 -12.40 -0.70 21.00
CA ASP A 30 -11.23 -0.95 21.84
C ASP A 30 -11.18 -2.33 22.53
N GLU A 31 -12.07 -3.26 22.16
CA GLU A 31 -12.00 -4.63 22.65
C GLU A 31 -10.70 -5.31 22.27
N VAL A 32 -10.11 -6.02 23.23
CA VAL A 32 -8.89 -6.81 22.98
C VAL A 32 -9.23 -8.00 22.10
N ILE A 33 -8.61 -8.07 20.91
CA ILE A 33 -8.77 -9.19 19.97
C ILE A 33 -7.70 -10.26 20.15
N GLY A 34 -6.58 -9.90 20.75
CA GLY A 34 -5.50 -10.82 21.03
C GLY A 34 -4.20 -10.12 21.38
N THR A 35 -3.13 -10.92 21.51
CA THR A 35 -1.78 -10.42 21.75
C THR A 35 -0.80 -11.03 20.74
N VAL A 36 0.28 -10.32 20.46
CA VAL A 36 1.39 -10.82 19.63
C VAL A 36 2.73 -10.60 20.35
N PRO A 37 3.78 -11.40 20.08
CA PRO A 37 5.09 -11.24 20.68
C PRO A 37 5.65 -9.84 20.44
N ASN A 38 6.27 -9.27 21.45
CA ASN A 38 7.06 -8.04 21.36
C ASN A 38 8.54 -8.42 21.22
N MET A 39 8.95 -8.74 19.99
CA MET A 39 10.35 -9.12 19.68
C MET A 39 11.21 -7.88 19.38
N GLY A 40 12.52 -8.06 19.44
CA GLY A 40 13.49 -6.98 19.30
C GLY A 40 14.66 -7.33 18.37
N GLU A 41 15.77 -6.69 18.64
CA GLU A 41 17.01 -6.80 17.85
C GLU A 41 17.53 -8.23 17.77
N LYS A 42 17.62 -8.94 18.91
CA LYS A 42 18.19 -10.29 19.01
C LYS A 42 17.46 -11.29 18.13
N GLU A 43 16.13 -11.33 18.22
CA GLU A 43 15.29 -12.23 17.43
C GLU A 43 15.39 -11.87 15.93
N THR A 44 15.48 -10.58 15.61
CA THR A 44 15.66 -10.09 14.24
C THR A 44 16.99 -10.55 13.66
N GLN A 45 18.09 -10.47 14.42
CA GLN A 45 19.41 -10.99 14.00
C GLN A 45 19.37 -12.50 13.72
N GLU A 46 18.71 -13.26 14.60
CA GLU A 46 18.56 -14.71 14.43
C GLU A 46 17.78 -15.03 13.13
N VAL A 47 16.66 -14.33 12.92
CA VAL A 47 15.82 -14.54 11.73
C VAL A 47 16.55 -14.17 10.45
N ILE A 48 17.31 -13.05 10.43
CA ILE A 48 18.13 -12.66 9.28
C ILE A 48 19.17 -13.75 8.96
N ALA A 49 19.85 -14.27 9.98
CA ALA A 49 20.84 -15.32 9.79
C ALA A 49 20.24 -16.63 9.26
N GLY A 50 19.03 -16.98 9.73
CA GLY A 50 18.29 -18.14 9.26
C GLY A 50 17.76 -17.96 7.82
N ALA A 51 17.22 -16.80 7.50
CA ALA A 51 16.77 -16.46 6.15
C ALA A 51 17.92 -16.46 5.13
N ASP A 52 19.12 -15.99 5.53
CA ASP A 52 20.30 -16.03 4.67
C ASP A 52 20.75 -17.49 4.35
N LYS A 53 20.62 -18.40 5.32
CA LYS A 53 20.82 -19.83 5.05
C LYS A 53 19.74 -20.40 4.12
N ALA A 54 18.47 -20.07 4.37
CA ALA A 54 17.35 -20.52 3.54
C ALA A 54 17.46 -20.01 2.09
N PHE A 55 18.02 -18.82 1.89
CA PHE A 55 18.27 -18.25 0.57
C PHE A 55 19.08 -19.17 -0.33
N GLN A 56 20.11 -19.86 0.18
CA GLN A 56 20.97 -20.72 -0.62
C GLN A 56 20.19 -21.89 -1.25
N GLN A 57 19.20 -22.42 -0.54
CA GLN A 57 18.34 -23.50 -1.02
C GLN A 57 17.22 -22.95 -1.90
N PHE A 58 16.59 -21.84 -1.52
CA PHE A 58 15.45 -21.28 -2.22
C PHE A 58 15.81 -20.72 -3.60
N LYS A 59 16.96 -20.05 -3.74
CA LYS A 59 17.46 -19.55 -5.03
C LYS A 59 17.80 -20.69 -6.02
N ALA A 60 18.06 -21.89 -5.53
CA ALA A 60 18.37 -23.06 -6.35
C ALA A 60 17.11 -23.70 -6.96
N LEU A 61 15.92 -23.39 -6.45
CA LEU A 61 14.68 -23.85 -7.05
C LEU A 61 14.51 -23.26 -8.44
N THR A 62 13.99 -24.06 -9.36
CA THR A 62 13.62 -23.59 -10.69
C THR A 62 12.49 -22.55 -10.62
N ALA A 63 12.38 -21.72 -11.65
CA ALA A 63 11.26 -20.78 -11.76
C ALA A 63 9.89 -21.47 -11.67
N GLN A 64 9.77 -22.70 -12.23
CA GLN A 64 8.54 -23.47 -12.17
C GLN A 64 8.20 -23.94 -10.75
N GLU A 65 9.18 -24.36 -9.96
CA GLU A 65 8.96 -24.78 -8.57
C GLU A 65 8.49 -23.60 -7.71
N ARG A 66 9.11 -22.41 -7.89
CA ARG A 66 8.69 -21.18 -7.21
C ARG A 66 7.27 -20.76 -7.64
N ALA A 67 6.97 -20.80 -8.94
CA ALA A 67 5.62 -20.55 -9.45
C ALA A 67 4.58 -21.49 -8.84
N ASN A 68 4.90 -22.77 -8.71
CA ASN A 68 4.00 -23.77 -8.10
C ASN A 68 3.71 -23.47 -6.61
N LEU A 69 4.72 -22.99 -5.86
CA LEU A 69 4.52 -22.56 -4.47
C LEU A 69 3.56 -21.38 -4.39
N LEU A 70 3.76 -20.38 -5.25
CA LEU A 70 2.90 -19.18 -5.33
C LEU A 70 1.47 -19.55 -5.75
N HIS A 71 1.27 -20.41 -6.74
CA HIS A 71 -0.06 -20.88 -7.15
C HIS A 71 -0.80 -21.58 -6.00
N ARG A 72 -0.12 -22.46 -5.24
CA ARG A 72 -0.74 -23.09 -4.06
C ARG A 72 -1.12 -22.05 -3.00
N TRP A 73 -0.26 -21.06 -2.75
CA TRP A 73 -0.55 -20.01 -1.80
C TRP A 73 -1.74 -19.15 -2.25
N HIS A 74 -1.77 -18.74 -3.54
CA HIS A 74 -2.90 -18.05 -4.15
C HIS A 74 -4.22 -18.80 -3.93
N GLN A 75 -4.23 -20.11 -4.26
CA GLN A 75 -5.41 -20.96 -4.11
C GLN A 75 -5.91 -20.97 -2.64
N LEU A 76 -5.01 -21.17 -1.69
CA LEU A 76 -5.33 -21.16 -0.27
C LEU A 76 -5.85 -19.80 0.21
N ILE A 77 -5.32 -18.69 -0.29
CA ILE A 77 -5.84 -17.34 0.02
C ILE A 77 -7.29 -17.21 -0.46
N LEU A 78 -7.61 -17.67 -1.67
CA LEU A 78 -8.98 -17.64 -2.19
C LEU A 78 -9.92 -18.54 -1.39
N GLU A 79 -9.52 -19.77 -1.09
CA GLU A 79 -10.30 -20.75 -0.30
C GLU A 79 -10.62 -20.20 1.11
N HIS A 80 -9.68 -19.47 1.71
CA HIS A 80 -9.82 -18.88 3.05
C HIS A 80 -10.18 -17.38 3.03
N SER A 81 -10.69 -16.86 1.91
CA SER A 81 -10.94 -15.41 1.76
C SER A 81 -11.91 -14.85 2.78
N ASN A 82 -12.94 -15.59 3.18
CA ASN A 82 -13.87 -15.15 4.22
C ASN A 82 -13.22 -15.06 5.60
N GLU A 83 -12.35 -16.02 5.94
CA GLU A 83 -11.64 -16.04 7.23
C GLU A 83 -10.61 -14.89 7.31
N LEU A 84 -9.89 -14.63 6.23
CA LEU A 84 -8.95 -13.52 6.12
C LEU A 84 -9.67 -12.17 6.21
N ALA A 85 -10.78 -11.99 5.48
CA ALA A 85 -11.59 -10.77 5.53
C ALA A 85 -12.15 -10.52 6.95
N HIS A 86 -12.58 -11.57 7.65
CA HIS A 86 -13.04 -11.45 9.04
C HIS A 86 -11.93 -10.97 9.97
N ILE A 87 -10.73 -11.56 9.90
CA ILE A 87 -9.56 -11.12 10.69
C ILE A 87 -9.25 -9.65 10.37
N MET A 88 -9.23 -9.28 9.10
CA MET A 88 -8.93 -7.93 8.64
C MET A 88 -9.93 -6.89 9.16
N THR A 89 -11.25 -7.18 9.06
CA THR A 89 -12.28 -6.29 9.61
C THR A 89 -12.12 -6.15 11.12
N LEU A 90 -11.75 -7.23 11.81
CA LEU A 90 -11.59 -7.23 13.27
C LEU A 90 -10.43 -6.32 13.71
N GLU A 91 -9.26 -6.39 13.07
CA GLU A 91 -8.07 -5.65 13.49
C GLU A 91 -7.93 -4.26 12.84
N GLN A 92 -8.50 -4.04 11.64
CA GLN A 92 -8.35 -2.78 10.90
C GLN A 92 -9.64 -1.94 10.89
N GLY A 93 -10.81 -2.57 11.08
CA GLY A 93 -12.09 -1.89 11.19
C GLY A 93 -12.84 -1.64 9.88
N LYS A 94 -12.23 -1.84 8.70
CA LYS A 94 -12.93 -1.64 7.41
C LYS A 94 -14.12 -2.57 7.26
N PRO A 95 -15.16 -2.16 6.47
CA PRO A 95 -16.31 -3.01 6.19
C PRO A 95 -15.92 -4.36 5.61
N LEU A 96 -16.63 -5.42 6.02
CA LEU A 96 -16.34 -6.81 5.61
C LEU A 96 -16.34 -6.97 4.08
N ALA A 97 -17.18 -6.22 3.36
CA ALA A 97 -17.21 -6.23 1.91
C ALA A 97 -15.91 -5.67 1.30
N GLU A 98 -15.38 -4.57 1.87
CA GLU A 98 -14.09 -4.01 1.44
C GLU A 98 -12.92 -4.93 1.81
N ALA A 99 -12.96 -5.56 2.99
CA ALA A 99 -11.96 -6.53 3.42
C ALA A 99 -11.92 -7.74 2.46
N LYS A 100 -13.08 -8.24 2.01
CA LYS A 100 -13.14 -9.28 0.96
C LYS A 100 -12.53 -8.82 -0.36
N GLY A 101 -12.86 -7.63 -0.79
CA GLY A 101 -12.27 -7.03 -1.99
C GLY A 101 -10.75 -6.91 -1.89
N GLU A 102 -10.23 -6.54 -0.73
CA GLU A 102 -8.79 -6.48 -0.48
C GLU A 102 -8.13 -7.86 -0.52
N VAL A 103 -8.74 -8.89 0.06
CA VAL A 103 -8.20 -10.26 0.00
C VAL A 103 -8.09 -10.76 -1.44
N LEU A 104 -9.12 -10.50 -2.28
CA LEU A 104 -9.07 -10.85 -3.70
C LEU A 104 -7.97 -10.06 -4.43
N TYR A 105 -7.83 -8.79 -4.14
CA TYR A 105 -6.76 -7.95 -4.67
C TYR A 105 -5.38 -8.43 -4.20
N ALA A 106 -5.23 -8.83 -2.95
CA ALA A 106 -4.00 -9.42 -2.43
C ALA A 106 -3.65 -10.75 -3.13
N ALA A 107 -4.65 -11.60 -3.35
CA ALA A 107 -4.47 -12.87 -4.07
C ALA A 107 -4.02 -12.67 -5.51
N SER A 108 -4.53 -11.64 -6.21
CA SER A 108 -4.16 -11.36 -7.60
C SER A 108 -2.68 -11.01 -7.78
N PHE A 109 -2.00 -10.43 -6.78
CA PHE A 109 -0.55 -10.23 -6.82
C PHE A 109 0.21 -11.56 -6.78
N ILE A 110 -0.25 -12.51 -5.97
CA ILE A 110 0.40 -13.82 -5.87
C ILE A 110 0.26 -14.58 -7.19
N GLU A 111 -0.92 -14.57 -7.81
CA GLU A 111 -1.15 -15.16 -9.12
C GLU A 111 -0.27 -14.50 -10.19
N TRP A 112 -0.29 -13.16 -10.27
CA TRP A 112 0.51 -12.40 -11.22
C TRP A 112 1.99 -12.78 -11.16
N PHE A 113 2.57 -12.77 -9.95
CA PHE A 113 3.99 -13.07 -9.80
C PHE A 113 4.32 -14.57 -9.89
N ALA A 114 3.36 -15.47 -9.70
CA ALA A 114 3.54 -16.88 -10.06
C ALA A 114 3.76 -17.03 -11.58
N GLU A 115 3.05 -16.26 -12.39
CA GLU A 115 3.23 -16.23 -13.84
C GLU A 115 4.52 -15.51 -14.25
N GLU A 116 4.83 -14.37 -13.62
CA GLU A 116 6.05 -13.60 -13.90
C GLU A 116 7.33 -14.32 -13.48
N ALA A 117 7.30 -15.23 -12.50
CA ALA A 117 8.45 -16.04 -12.10
C ALA A 117 9.12 -16.74 -13.29
N ARG A 118 8.31 -17.19 -14.25
CA ARG A 118 8.77 -17.89 -15.47
C ARG A 118 9.16 -16.94 -16.61
N ARG A 119 9.00 -15.62 -16.44
CA ARG A 119 9.30 -14.59 -17.44
C ARG A 119 10.54 -13.74 -17.10
N ALA A 120 11.25 -14.09 -16.02
CA ALA A 120 12.49 -13.44 -15.63
C ALA A 120 13.65 -13.82 -16.58
N TYR A 121 13.53 -13.42 -17.84
CA TYR A 121 14.48 -13.80 -18.89
C TYR A 121 15.82 -13.08 -18.74
N GLY A 122 16.90 -13.82 -19.08
CA GLY A 122 18.18 -13.21 -19.43
C GLY A 122 18.24 -12.81 -20.92
N THR A 123 19.38 -12.28 -21.35
CA THR A 123 19.59 -11.82 -22.72
C THR A 123 20.90 -12.38 -23.27
N LEU A 124 20.89 -12.82 -24.51
CA LEU A 124 22.11 -13.09 -25.29
C LEU A 124 22.41 -11.86 -26.15
N VAL A 125 23.53 -11.17 -25.86
CA VAL A 125 23.92 -9.92 -26.51
C VAL A 125 24.99 -10.20 -27.55
N PRO A 126 24.96 -9.56 -28.76
CA PRO A 126 26.05 -9.68 -29.74
C PRO A 126 27.39 -9.26 -29.11
N SER A 127 28.40 -10.13 -29.25
CA SER A 127 29.73 -9.91 -28.69
C SER A 127 30.53 -8.91 -29.52
N HIS A 128 31.33 -8.10 -28.85
CA HIS A 128 32.37 -7.24 -29.46
C HIS A 128 33.63 -8.02 -29.84
N LYS A 129 33.72 -9.32 -29.55
CA LYS A 129 34.82 -10.22 -29.91
C LYS A 129 34.30 -11.40 -30.72
N ALA A 130 35.01 -11.78 -31.78
CA ALA A 130 34.61 -12.88 -32.66
C ALA A 130 34.56 -14.25 -31.94
N ASN A 131 35.44 -14.46 -30.96
CA ASN A 131 35.60 -15.71 -30.22
C ASN A 131 35.00 -15.62 -28.80
N ALA A 132 33.90 -14.89 -28.62
CA ALA A 132 33.25 -14.78 -27.33
C ALA A 132 31.73 -14.66 -27.45
N LYS A 133 31.03 -15.06 -26.38
CA LYS A 133 29.59 -14.84 -26.21
C LYS A 133 29.34 -13.96 -25.00
N ILE A 134 28.30 -13.13 -25.09
CA ILE A 134 27.84 -12.28 -23.98
C ILE A 134 26.46 -12.78 -23.54
N LEU A 135 26.36 -13.14 -22.25
CA LEU A 135 25.09 -13.46 -21.60
C LEU A 135 24.86 -12.44 -20.49
N VAL A 136 23.60 -12.05 -20.33
CA VAL A 136 23.13 -11.30 -19.16
C VAL A 136 22.10 -12.15 -18.46
N THR A 137 22.39 -12.57 -17.23
CA THR A 137 21.46 -13.35 -16.41
C THR A 137 20.77 -12.47 -15.39
N LYS A 138 19.57 -12.86 -14.93
CA LYS A 138 18.86 -12.27 -13.81
C LYS A 138 19.01 -13.20 -12.60
N GLU A 139 19.50 -12.66 -11.49
CA GLU A 139 19.75 -13.43 -10.26
C GLU A 139 19.01 -12.80 -9.07
N PRO A 140 18.49 -13.60 -8.10
CA PRO A 140 17.84 -13.07 -6.91
C PRO A 140 18.81 -12.25 -6.06
N ILE A 141 18.34 -11.10 -5.55
CA ILE A 141 19.19 -10.15 -4.81
C ILE A 141 19.65 -10.70 -3.45
N GLY A 142 18.86 -11.55 -2.79
CA GLY A 142 19.18 -12.08 -1.45
C GLY A 142 18.02 -11.92 -0.47
N VAL A 143 18.33 -11.80 0.83
CA VAL A 143 17.32 -11.59 1.87
C VAL A 143 16.66 -10.22 1.73
N VAL A 144 15.33 -10.22 1.75
CA VAL A 144 14.48 -9.03 1.65
C VAL A 144 13.83 -8.74 3.00
N ALA A 145 13.94 -7.49 3.45
CA ALA A 145 13.12 -6.96 4.53
C ALA A 145 11.87 -6.28 3.92
N ALA A 146 10.69 -6.63 4.41
CA ALA A 146 9.43 -6.00 4.05
C ALA A 146 8.78 -5.39 5.30
N ILE A 147 8.48 -4.09 5.26
CA ILE A 147 7.78 -3.39 6.35
C ILE A 147 6.49 -2.82 5.75
N THR A 148 5.33 -3.22 6.32
CA THR A 148 4.03 -2.92 5.74
C THR A 148 3.14 -2.10 6.68
N PRO A 149 2.27 -1.23 6.13
CA PRO A 149 1.33 -0.43 6.90
C PRO A 149 0.08 -1.23 7.29
N TRP A 150 -0.77 -0.58 8.07
CA TRP A 150 -2.01 -1.15 8.62
C TRP A 150 -3.24 -1.01 7.69
N ASN A 151 -3.21 -0.12 6.71
CA ASN A 151 -4.41 0.26 5.96
C ASN A 151 -4.88 -0.79 4.94
N PHE A 152 -3.97 -1.55 4.34
CA PHE A 152 -4.24 -2.70 3.47
C PHE A 152 -3.36 -3.88 3.89
N PRO A 153 -3.65 -4.52 5.04
CA PRO A 153 -2.74 -5.46 5.69
C PRO A 153 -2.51 -6.77 4.91
N ALA A 154 -3.35 -7.12 3.94
CA ALA A 154 -3.11 -8.25 3.06
C ALA A 154 -2.40 -7.81 1.76
N ALA A 155 -2.92 -6.82 1.06
CA ALA A 155 -2.41 -6.42 -0.25
C ALA A 155 -0.99 -5.87 -0.19
N MET A 156 -0.63 -5.09 0.85
CA MET A 156 0.72 -4.54 0.98
C MET A 156 1.77 -5.63 1.27
N ILE A 157 1.35 -6.75 1.83
CA ILE A 157 2.20 -7.93 2.05
C ILE A 157 2.42 -8.67 0.73
N THR A 158 1.33 -9.03 0.03
CA THR A 158 1.40 -9.86 -1.17
C THR A 158 2.11 -9.17 -2.33
N ARG A 159 1.98 -7.83 -2.44
CA ARG A 159 2.71 -6.99 -3.42
C ARG A 159 4.22 -7.05 -3.25
N LYS A 160 4.72 -7.26 -2.03
CA LYS A 160 6.15 -7.34 -1.71
C LYS A 160 6.63 -8.79 -1.71
N CYS A 161 5.87 -9.69 -1.09
CA CYS A 161 6.23 -11.10 -0.98
C CYS A 161 6.11 -11.86 -2.32
N GLY A 162 5.09 -11.55 -3.13
CA GLY A 162 4.89 -12.18 -4.43
C GLY A 162 6.12 -12.09 -5.33
N PRO A 163 6.59 -10.88 -5.68
CA PRO A 163 7.78 -10.72 -6.53
C PRO A 163 9.06 -11.21 -5.86
N ALA A 164 9.21 -11.07 -4.54
CA ALA A 164 10.37 -11.58 -3.81
C ALA A 164 10.48 -13.10 -3.94
N PHE A 165 9.38 -13.84 -3.69
CA PHE A 165 9.38 -15.30 -3.81
C PHE A 165 9.48 -15.75 -5.26
N ALA A 166 8.86 -15.06 -6.20
CA ALA A 166 9.01 -15.31 -7.63
C ALA A 166 10.47 -15.20 -8.09
N ALA A 167 11.20 -14.20 -7.60
CA ALA A 167 12.61 -13.99 -7.86
C ALA A 167 13.51 -15.06 -7.17
N GLY A 168 13.06 -15.68 -6.08
CA GLY A 168 13.85 -16.62 -5.27
C GLY A 168 14.46 -15.99 -4.02
N CYS A 169 13.91 -14.89 -3.52
CA CYS A 169 14.35 -14.16 -2.33
C CYS A 169 13.51 -14.53 -1.11
N PRO A 170 14.10 -14.91 0.03
CA PRO A 170 13.38 -15.02 1.29
C PRO A 170 13.00 -13.65 1.83
N VAL A 171 11.89 -13.58 2.57
CA VAL A 171 11.34 -12.35 3.11
C VAL A 171 11.26 -12.42 4.63
N ILE A 172 11.67 -11.33 5.27
CA ILE A 172 11.40 -11.02 6.68
C ILE A 172 10.40 -9.88 6.68
N LEU A 173 9.15 -10.20 7.04
CA LEU A 173 8.04 -9.27 7.08
C LEU A 173 7.85 -8.74 8.49
N LYS A 174 7.86 -7.41 8.63
CA LYS A 174 7.38 -6.71 9.81
C LYS A 174 6.05 -6.01 9.47
N PRO A 175 4.91 -6.56 9.89
CA PRO A 175 3.61 -5.91 9.71
C PRO A 175 3.47 -4.70 10.64
N ALA A 176 2.50 -3.84 10.37
CA ALA A 176 2.12 -2.78 11.29
C ALA A 176 1.69 -3.36 12.66
N PRO A 177 1.99 -2.66 13.75
CA PRO A 177 1.60 -3.13 15.09
C PRO A 177 0.08 -3.21 15.27
N ASP A 178 -0.69 -2.37 14.57
CA ASP A 178 -2.15 -2.34 14.66
C ASP A 178 -2.82 -3.53 13.96
N THR A 179 -2.18 -4.13 12.94
CA THR A 179 -2.78 -5.18 12.08
C THR A 179 -1.85 -6.36 11.84
N PRO A 180 -1.40 -7.07 12.88
CA PRO A 180 -0.48 -8.19 12.71
C PRO A 180 -1.16 -9.51 12.32
N PHE A 181 -2.45 -9.70 12.64
CA PHE A 181 -3.12 -10.99 12.51
C PHE A 181 -3.36 -11.40 11.06
N THR A 182 -3.64 -10.47 10.16
CA THR A 182 -3.72 -10.74 8.72
C THR A 182 -2.38 -11.26 8.19
N ALA A 183 -1.25 -10.68 8.62
CA ALA A 183 0.10 -11.15 8.24
C ALA A 183 0.37 -12.57 8.74
N LEU A 184 0.00 -12.85 10.00
CA LEU A 184 0.17 -14.17 10.60
C LEU A 184 -0.74 -15.21 9.92
N ALA A 185 -1.97 -14.84 9.55
CA ALA A 185 -2.88 -15.70 8.81
C ALA A 185 -2.33 -16.03 7.40
N LEU A 186 -1.74 -15.05 6.71
CA LEU A 186 -1.06 -15.28 5.43
C LEU A 186 0.15 -16.22 5.59
N ALA A 187 0.87 -16.16 6.71
CA ALA A 187 1.96 -17.08 7.02
C ALA A 187 1.46 -18.53 7.24
N VAL A 188 0.32 -18.72 7.91
CA VAL A 188 -0.32 -20.06 8.03
C VAL A 188 -0.61 -20.64 6.64
N LEU A 189 -1.10 -19.82 5.72
CA LEU A 189 -1.40 -20.27 4.36
C LEU A 189 -0.13 -20.54 3.54
N ALA A 190 0.94 -19.76 3.74
CA ALA A 190 2.23 -20.01 3.11
C ALA A 190 2.88 -21.31 3.62
N GLU A 191 2.80 -21.57 4.93
CA GLU A 191 3.23 -22.86 5.52
C GLU A 191 2.47 -24.04 4.89
N LYS A 192 1.13 -23.95 4.80
CA LYS A 192 0.29 -24.96 4.14
C LYS A 192 0.60 -25.12 2.64
N ALA A 193 0.99 -24.04 1.96
CA ALA A 193 1.42 -24.07 0.55
C ALA A 193 2.76 -24.80 0.35
N GLY A 194 3.52 -25.04 1.43
CA GLY A 194 4.78 -25.77 1.43
C GLY A 194 6.00 -24.89 1.17
N PHE A 195 5.95 -23.59 1.50
CA PHE A 195 7.15 -22.76 1.48
C PHE A 195 8.19 -23.32 2.45
N PRO A 196 9.48 -23.44 2.02
CA PRO A 196 10.52 -23.94 2.90
C PRO A 196 10.72 -23.06 4.13
N ALA A 197 11.14 -23.69 5.24
CA ALA A 197 11.46 -22.98 6.49
C ALA A 197 12.47 -21.84 6.24
N GLY A 198 12.20 -20.67 6.82
CA GLY A 198 13.04 -19.48 6.69
C GLY A 198 12.84 -18.67 5.40
N VAL A 199 12.04 -19.13 4.43
CA VAL A 199 11.72 -18.37 3.22
C VAL A 199 10.72 -17.26 3.51
N PHE A 200 9.68 -17.53 4.28
CA PHE A 200 8.76 -16.51 4.77
C PHE A 200 8.84 -16.43 6.29
N ASN A 201 9.09 -15.23 6.81
CA ASN A 201 9.17 -14.97 8.23
C ASN A 201 8.31 -13.75 8.56
N VAL A 202 7.50 -13.82 9.61
CA VAL A 202 6.68 -12.73 10.11
C VAL A 202 7.08 -12.43 11.55
N ILE A 203 7.67 -11.25 11.77
CA ILE A 203 8.15 -10.79 13.08
C ILE A 203 7.35 -9.58 13.54
N THR A 204 6.79 -9.64 14.76
CA THR A 204 6.11 -8.53 15.44
C THR A 204 6.95 -8.02 16.61
N GLY A 205 6.81 -6.77 16.98
CA GLY A 205 7.54 -6.22 18.13
C GLY A 205 7.98 -4.77 17.95
N ASP A 206 9.04 -4.40 18.66
CA ASP A 206 9.57 -3.05 18.67
C ASP A 206 9.99 -2.60 17.27
N ALA A 207 9.29 -1.58 16.76
CA ALA A 207 9.51 -1.09 15.41
C ALA A 207 10.90 -0.47 15.20
N VAL A 208 11.45 0.17 16.24
CA VAL A 208 12.75 0.84 16.17
C VAL A 208 13.86 -0.20 16.19
N ALA A 209 13.80 -1.17 17.12
CA ALA A 209 14.78 -2.23 17.22
C ALA A 209 14.81 -3.14 16.00
N ILE A 210 13.62 -3.62 15.54
CA ILE A 210 13.50 -4.47 14.35
C ILE A 210 13.92 -3.70 13.10
N GLY A 211 13.41 -2.47 12.91
CA GLY A 211 13.71 -1.63 11.75
C GLY A 211 15.20 -1.26 11.68
N GLY A 212 15.80 -0.94 12.83
CA GLY A 212 17.23 -0.67 12.95
C GLY A 212 18.09 -1.85 12.50
N GLU A 213 17.77 -3.06 12.95
CA GLU A 213 18.51 -4.28 12.57
C GLU A 213 18.29 -4.62 11.08
N LEU A 214 17.05 -4.51 10.57
CA LEU A 214 16.78 -4.75 9.15
C LEU A 214 17.51 -3.77 8.22
N THR A 215 17.74 -2.54 8.67
CA THR A 215 18.47 -1.52 7.88
C THR A 215 19.98 -1.65 7.99
N SER A 216 20.53 -1.95 9.17
CA SER A 216 21.98 -2.01 9.43
C SER A 216 22.62 -3.33 9.02
N ASN A 217 21.89 -4.44 9.06
CA ASN A 217 22.46 -5.76 8.80
C ASN A 217 22.81 -5.98 7.31
N LYS A 218 24.07 -6.34 7.05
CA LYS A 218 24.62 -6.52 5.69
C LYS A 218 24.04 -7.73 4.94
N ARG A 219 23.45 -8.72 5.62
CA ARG A 219 22.81 -9.87 4.99
C ARG A 219 21.48 -9.50 4.35
N VAL A 220 20.79 -8.47 4.87
CA VAL A 220 19.60 -7.92 4.24
C VAL A 220 20.04 -7.10 3.02
N ARG A 221 19.66 -7.54 1.84
CA ARG A 221 20.10 -6.95 0.57
C ARG A 221 19.12 -5.92 0.00
N LYS A 222 17.85 -6.04 0.38
CA LYS A 222 16.78 -5.14 -0.03
C LYS A 222 15.87 -4.82 1.14
N LEU A 223 15.43 -3.57 1.20
CA LEU A 223 14.32 -3.12 2.06
C LEU A 223 13.19 -2.63 1.16
N SER A 224 12.00 -3.20 1.33
CA SER A 224 10.74 -2.71 0.75
C SER A 224 9.86 -2.18 1.87
N PHE A 225 9.54 -0.91 1.82
CA PHE A 225 8.75 -0.21 2.83
C PHE A 225 7.53 0.46 2.21
N THR A 226 6.38 0.32 2.86
CA THR A 226 5.20 1.17 2.61
C THR A 226 4.76 1.81 3.93
N GLY A 227 4.62 3.12 3.93
CA GLY A 227 4.19 3.88 5.11
C GLY A 227 4.39 5.38 4.96
N SER A 228 4.57 6.10 6.07
CA SER A 228 4.71 7.55 6.04
C SER A 228 6.05 8.01 5.45
N THR A 229 6.04 9.16 4.75
CA THR A 229 7.24 9.77 4.17
C THR A 229 8.35 10.04 5.19
N PRO A 230 8.09 10.55 6.42
CA PRO A 230 9.15 10.72 7.42
C PRO A 230 9.86 9.42 7.81
N VAL A 231 9.12 8.32 7.97
CA VAL A 231 9.69 7.00 8.27
C VAL A 231 10.47 6.46 7.08
N GLY A 232 9.96 6.63 5.84
CA GLY A 232 10.69 6.25 4.62
C GLY A 232 12.04 6.96 4.51
N LYS A 233 12.08 8.27 4.76
CA LYS A 233 13.33 9.06 4.82
C LYS A 233 14.30 8.55 5.90
N LEU A 234 13.78 8.17 7.07
CA LEU A 234 14.59 7.58 8.15
C LEU A 234 15.23 6.25 7.72
N LEU A 235 14.42 5.33 7.21
CA LEU A 235 14.90 4.01 6.76
C LEU A 235 15.90 4.12 5.60
N MET A 236 15.69 5.08 4.69
CA MET A 236 16.65 5.37 3.61
C MET A 236 18.01 5.81 4.17
N ARG A 237 18.04 6.75 5.14
CA ARG A 237 19.29 7.18 5.81
C ARG A 237 19.97 6.02 6.50
N GLN A 238 19.24 5.20 7.27
CA GLN A 238 19.80 4.05 7.98
C GLN A 238 20.32 2.95 7.04
N SER A 239 19.81 2.86 5.82
CA SER A 239 20.23 1.87 4.82
C SER A 239 21.45 2.28 4.01
N ALA A 240 21.84 3.55 4.05
CA ALA A 240 22.90 4.12 3.20
C ALA A 240 24.28 3.46 3.42
N ASP A 241 24.62 3.11 4.66
CA ASP A 241 25.92 2.50 5.00
C ASP A 241 26.16 1.12 4.36
N ASN A 242 25.09 0.46 3.90
CA ASN A 242 25.15 -0.86 3.30
C ASN A 242 24.81 -0.87 1.80
N ILE A 243 24.45 0.28 1.21
CA ILE A 243 24.03 0.42 -0.19
C ILE A 243 22.94 -0.62 -0.53
N LYS A 244 21.94 -0.77 0.36
CA LYS A 244 20.81 -1.67 0.12
C LYS A 244 19.94 -1.17 -1.02
N LYS A 245 19.39 -2.10 -1.78
CA LYS A 245 18.32 -1.76 -2.73
C LYS A 245 17.06 -1.37 -1.95
N LEU A 246 16.46 -0.23 -2.31
CA LEU A 246 15.27 0.29 -1.64
C LEU A 246 14.10 0.34 -2.59
N SER A 247 12.92 -0.08 -2.12
CA SER A 247 11.63 0.28 -2.69
C SER A 247 10.81 0.95 -1.59
N LEU A 248 10.38 2.17 -1.85
CA LEU A 248 9.66 3.01 -0.89
C LEU A 248 8.34 3.45 -1.51
N GLU A 249 7.23 3.06 -0.88
CA GLU A 249 5.89 3.51 -1.21
C GLU A 249 5.39 4.37 -0.05
N LEU A 250 5.31 5.67 -0.29
CA LEU A 250 5.13 6.66 0.77
C LEU A 250 3.80 7.39 0.64
N GLY A 251 3.64 8.51 1.36
CA GLY A 251 2.44 9.31 1.35
C GLY A 251 2.11 9.91 -0.01
N GLY A 252 0.89 10.38 -0.15
CA GLY A 252 0.39 11.06 -1.33
C GLY A 252 -0.47 12.27 -0.97
N ASN A 253 -0.70 13.14 -1.95
CA ASN A 253 -1.61 14.28 -1.85
C ASN A 253 -2.34 14.46 -3.19
N ALA A 254 -3.01 13.40 -3.64
CA ALA A 254 -3.52 13.29 -4.99
C ALA A 254 -4.51 14.39 -5.36
N PRO A 255 -4.31 15.10 -6.48
CA PRO A 255 -5.33 15.95 -7.07
C PRO A 255 -6.40 15.09 -7.76
N PHE A 256 -7.66 15.54 -7.66
CA PHE A 256 -8.79 15.02 -8.40
C PHE A 256 -9.42 16.20 -9.14
N ILE A 257 -9.29 16.24 -10.46
CA ILE A 257 -9.64 17.42 -11.27
C ILE A 257 -10.89 17.13 -12.10
N VAL A 258 -11.90 18.01 -12.00
CA VAL A 258 -13.14 17.91 -12.78
C VAL A 258 -13.23 19.13 -13.70
N PHE A 259 -13.04 18.89 -15.00
CA PHE A 259 -13.19 19.92 -16.02
C PHE A 259 -14.67 20.14 -16.40
N GLU A 260 -14.96 21.30 -16.99
CA GLU A 260 -16.32 21.71 -17.37
C GLU A 260 -17.01 20.77 -18.36
N ASP A 261 -16.25 20.06 -19.19
CA ASP A 261 -16.72 19.10 -20.17
C ASP A 261 -16.84 17.66 -19.63
N ALA A 262 -16.60 17.44 -18.34
CA ALA A 262 -16.67 16.12 -17.73
C ALA A 262 -18.11 15.59 -17.66
N ASP A 263 -18.26 14.27 -17.71
CA ASP A 263 -19.46 13.62 -17.23
C ASP A 263 -19.48 13.73 -15.69
N LEU A 264 -20.33 14.61 -15.17
CA LEU A 264 -20.37 14.90 -13.73
C LEU A 264 -20.86 13.73 -12.90
N ASP A 265 -21.75 12.89 -13.41
CA ASP A 265 -22.22 11.72 -12.68
C ASP A 265 -21.08 10.69 -12.54
N ALA A 266 -20.35 10.43 -13.62
CA ALA A 266 -19.16 9.59 -13.60
C ALA A 266 -18.05 10.17 -12.71
N ALA A 267 -17.84 11.49 -12.74
CA ALA A 267 -16.85 12.18 -11.89
C ALA A 267 -17.19 12.05 -10.40
N VAL A 268 -18.48 12.17 -10.03
CA VAL A 268 -18.94 11.99 -8.65
C VAL A 268 -18.74 10.53 -8.20
N GLU A 269 -19.10 9.54 -9.01
CA GLU A 269 -18.86 8.12 -8.67
C GLU A 269 -17.34 7.86 -8.50
N GLY A 270 -16.52 8.40 -9.40
CA GLY A 270 -15.06 8.30 -9.28
C GLY A 270 -14.51 8.98 -8.02
N ALA A 271 -15.05 10.14 -7.64
CA ALA A 271 -14.69 10.82 -6.41
C ALA A 271 -15.06 9.99 -5.17
N MET A 272 -16.25 9.36 -5.17
CA MET A 272 -16.67 8.45 -4.10
C MET A 272 -15.67 7.31 -3.90
N ILE A 273 -15.25 6.66 -4.98
CA ILE A 273 -14.29 5.54 -4.96
C ILE A 273 -12.89 6.03 -4.54
N ALA A 274 -12.41 7.11 -5.16
CA ALA A 274 -11.05 7.62 -4.91
C ALA A 274 -10.90 8.24 -3.52
N LYS A 275 -12.00 8.74 -2.90
CA LYS A 275 -11.93 9.45 -1.63
C LYS A 275 -12.36 8.61 -0.42
N PHE A 276 -13.43 7.82 -0.53
CA PHE A 276 -14.09 7.27 0.66
C PHE A 276 -13.81 5.78 0.89
N ARG A 277 -13.16 5.07 -0.04
CA ARG A 277 -12.68 3.71 0.19
C ARG A 277 -11.79 3.65 1.42
N ASN A 278 -11.99 2.64 2.27
CA ASN A 278 -11.28 2.45 3.55
C ASN A 278 -11.32 3.71 4.44
N ALA A 279 -12.45 4.42 4.46
CA ALA A 279 -12.62 5.69 5.19
C ALA A 279 -11.57 6.76 4.78
N GLY A 280 -11.12 6.78 3.53
CA GLY A 280 -10.08 7.69 3.05
C GLY A 280 -8.66 7.36 3.51
N GLN A 281 -8.45 6.24 4.18
CA GLN A 281 -7.15 5.78 4.68
C GLN A 281 -6.36 5.03 3.60
N THR A 282 -6.10 5.72 2.49
CA THR A 282 -5.49 5.18 1.27
C THR A 282 -4.42 6.14 0.75
N CYS A 283 -3.23 5.65 0.42
CA CYS A 283 -2.13 6.48 -0.10
C CYS A 283 -2.44 7.13 -1.46
N VAL A 284 -3.32 6.51 -2.27
CA VAL A 284 -3.82 7.06 -3.54
C VAL A 284 -5.12 7.84 -3.37
N CYS A 285 -5.52 8.15 -2.15
CA CYS A 285 -6.75 8.87 -1.85
C CYS A 285 -6.76 10.25 -2.52
N ALA A 286 -7.85 10.60 -3.20
CA ALA A 286 -8.09 11.95 -3.69
C ALA A 286 -8.15 12.91 -2.49
N ASN A 287 -7.14 13.75 -2.35
CA ASN A 287 -6.97 14.61 -1.18
C ASN A 287 -7.29 16.08 -1.50
N ARG A 288 -7.16 16.49 -2.77
CA ARG A 288 -7.45 17.84 -3.27
C ARG A 288 -8.39 17.75 -4.48
N LEU A 289 -9.70 18.00 -4.25
CA LEU A 289 -10.71 17.91 -5.31
C LEU A 289 -10.88 19.27 -5.98
N TYR A 290 -10.25 19.46 -7.13
CA TYR A 290 -10.33 20.68 -7.95
C TYR A 290 -11.51 20.56 -8.92
N VAL A 291 -12.43 21.52 -8.88
CA VAL A 291 -13.62 21.54 -9.74
C VAL A 291 -13.66 22.86 -10.49
N GLN A 292 -13.79 22.79 -11.82
CA GLN A 292 -13.86 23.99 -12.65
C GLN A 292 -15.11 24.80 -12.29
N ARG A 293 -14.95 26.12 -12.21
CA ARG A 293 -15.96 27.06 -11.67
C ARG A 293 -17.35 26.87 -12.27
N SER A 294 -17.44 26.65 -13.58
CA SER A 294 -18.72 26.52 -14.30
C SER A 294 -19.56 25.32 -13.85
N VAL A 295 -18.94 24.27 -13.33
CA VAL A 295 -19.60 23.01 -12.89
C VAL A 295 -19.50 22.78 -11.38
N TYR A 296 -18.88 23.70 -10.64
CA TYR A 296 -18.60 23.54 -9.21
C TYR A 296 -19.85 23.28 -8.36
N SER A 297 -20.87 24.11 -8.54
CA SER A 297 -22.08 24.02 -7.72
C SER A 297 -22.84 22.72 -7.97
N GLU A 298 -22.93 22.29 -9.22
CA GLU A 298 -23.62 21.03 -9.60
C GLU A 298 -22.83 19.83 -9.06
N PHE A 299 -21.52 19.79 -9.26
CA PHE A 299 -20.66 18.71 -8.73
C PHE A 299 -20.76 18.63 -7.20
N CYS A 300 -20.67 19.77 -6.48
CA CYS A 300 -20.79 19.83 -5.03
C CYS A 300 -22.12 19.24 -4.56
N GLN A 301 -23.25 19.66 -5.14
CA GLN A 301 -24.58 19.15 -4.78
C GLN A 301 -24.70 17.62 -4.98
N LYS A 302 -24.23 17.12 -6.13
CA LYS A 302 -24.24 15.68 -6.44
C LYS A 302 -23.37 14.89 -5.46
N LEU A 303 -22.16 15.40 -5.16
CA LEU A 303 -21.24 14.75 -4.22
C LEU A 303 -21.82 14.71 -2.81
N VAL A 304 -22.36 15.82 -2.31
CA VAL A 304 -23.01 15.91 -0.99
C VAL A 304 -24.15 14.90 -0.88
N ALA A 305 -25.00 14.77 -1.91
CA ALA A 305 -26.10 13.81 -1.91
C ALA A 305 -25.59 12.37 -1.76
N LYS A 306 -24.50 11.99 -2.45
CA LYS A 306 -23.87 10.65 -2.36
C LYS A 306 -23.19 10.42 -1.01
N VAL A 307 -22.43 11.41 -0.54
CA VAL A 307 -21.68 11.30 0.73
C VAL A 307 -22.62 11.21 1.93
N SER A 308 -23.72 11.97 1.92
CA SER A 308 -24.73 11.95 2.99
C SER A 308 -25.47 10.60 3.11
N ALA A 309 -25.44 9.78 2.05
CA ALA A 309 -26.05 8.45 2.06
C ALA A 309 -25.13 7.36 2.63
N LEU A 310 -23.84 7.66 2.90
CA LEU A 310 -22.90 6.70 3.46
C LEU A 310 -23.22 6.35 4.91
N LYS A 311 -23.36 5.06 5.20
CA LYS A 311 -23.59 4.55 6.56
C LYS A 311 -22.25 4.32 7.26
N VAL A 312 -22.04 5.01 8.37
CA VAL A 312 -20.88 4.85 9.26
C VAL A 312 -21.22 3.89 10.40
N GLY A 313 -20.33 2.96 10.72
CA GLY A 313 -20.61 2.00 11.81
C GLY A 313 -19.60 0.87 11.90
N ASN A 314 -20.03 -0.22 12.59
CA ASN A 314 -19.23 -1.43 12.71
C ASN A 314 -19.10 -2.13 11.35
N GLY A 315 -17.87 -2.42 10.94
CA GLY A 315 -17.58 -3.08 9.65
C GLY A 315 -18.23 -4.46 9.45
N PHE A 316 -18.70 -5.11 10.51
CA PHE A 316 -19.47 -6.36 10.44
C PHE A 316 -20.96 -6.17 10.19
N GLU A 317 -21.50 -4.96 10.35
CA GLU A 317 -22.91 -4.69 10.12
C GLU A 317 -23.23 -4.56 8.62
N GLN A 318 -24.37 -5.12 8.23
CA GLN A 318 -24.84 -5.04 6.84
C GLN A 318 -25.11 -3.58 6.43
N GLY A 319 -24.61 -3.21 5.25
CA GLY A 319 -24.82 -1.90 4.64
C GLY A 319 -23.94 -0.79 5.22
N VAL A 320 -23.03 -1.06 6.14
CA VAL A 320 -22.00 -0.11 6.56
C VAL A 320 -21.01 0.09 5.42
N ASN A 321 -20.74 1.35 5.09
CA ASN A 321 -19.82 1.77 4.04
C ASN A 321 -18.49 2.29 4.61
N ILE A 322 -18.53 2.91 5.80
CA ILE A 322 -17.40 3.56 6.45
C ILE A 322 -17.21 2.96 7.83
N GLY A 323 -16.05 2.35 8.05
CA GLY A 323 -15.61 1.88 9.37
C GLY A 323 -14.91 2.96 10.18
N PRO A 324 -14.38 2.62 11.36
CA PRO A 324 -13.60 3.54 12.19
C PRO A 324 -12.28 3.91 11.54
N LEU A 325 -11.71 5.04 11.94
CA LEU A 325 -10.29 5.31 11.74
C LEU A 325 -9.47 4.40 12.66
N ILE A 326 -8.22 4.12 12.25
CA ILE A 326 -7.38 3.13 12.92
C ILE A 326 -7.08 3.47 14.38
N ASN A 327 -6.88 4.75 14.70
CA ASN A 327 -6.54 5.20 16.05
C ASN A 327 -6.93 6.68 16.28
N ASP A 328 -6.78 7.13 17.51
CA ASP A 328 -7.16 8.49 17.94
C ASP A 328 -6.30 9.58 17.28
N ALA A 329 -5.04 9.28 16.94
CA ALA A 329 -4.18 10.23 16.24
C ALA A 329 -4.70 10.51 14.82
N ALA A 330 -5.24 9.51 14.13
CA ALA A 330 -5.88 9.69 12.83
C ALA A 330 -7.14 10.57 12.94
N VAL A 331 -7.95 10.38 13.98
CA VAL A 331 -9.12 11.22 14.27
C VAL A 331 -8.70 12.66 14.54
N ALA A 332 -7.72 12.86 15.42
CA ALA A 332 -7.21 14.18 15.78
C ALA A 332 -6.70 14.95 14.55
N LYS A 333 -6.04 14.27 13.61
CA LYS A 333 -5.58 14.88 12.36
C LYS A 333 -6.75 15.36 11.49
N VAL A 334 -7.80 14.56 11.32
CA VAL A 334 -9.00 14.98 10.58
C VAL A 334 -9.64 16.21 11.24
N VAL A 335 -9.81 16.18 12.56
CA VAL A 335 -10.35 17.31 13.31
C VAL A 335 -9.52 18.57 13.10
N GLN A 336 -8.20 18.49 13.26
CA GLN A 336 -7.27 19.61 13.04
C GLN A 336 -7.40 20.21 11.63
N HIS A 337 -7.49 19.37 10.60
CA HIS A 337 -7.63 19.85 9.22
C HIS A 337 -8.98 20.55 8.97
N VAL A 338 -10.07 20.04 9.55
CA VAL A 338 -11.39 20.68 9.44
C VAL A 338 -11.42 22.02 10.18
N GLU A 339 -10.89 22.05 11.41
CA GLU A 339 -10.84 23.29 12.21
C GLU A 339 -9.97 24.36 11.55
N ASP A 340 -8.80 23.98 11.00
CA ASP A 340 -7.95 24.91 10.22
C ASP A 340 -8.72 25.46 9.02
N ALA A 341 -9.36 24.59 8.23
CA ALA A 341 -10.11 25.00 7.06
C ALA A 341 -11.27 25.95 7.41
N GLN A 342 -12.06 25.62 8.44
CA GLN A 342 -13.16 26.49 8.91
C GLN A 342 -12.65 27.84 9.42
N SER A 343 -11.53 27.86 10.16
CA SER A 343 -10.94 29.11 10.66
C SER A 343 -10.49 30.06 9.55
N LYS A 344 -10.24 29.50 8.34
CA LYS A 344 -9.84 30.22 7.13
C LYS A 344 -10.99 30.42 6.13
N GLY A 345 -12.24 30.13 6.54
CA GLY A 345 -13.45 30.45 5.78
C GLY A 345 -14.09 29.32 5.00
N ALA A 346 -13.55 28.08 5.07
CA ALA A 346 -14.21 26.91 4.49
C ALA A 346 -15.52 26.57 5.23
N GLN A 347 -16.46 25.96 4.51
CA GLN A 347 -17.76 25.56 5.04
C GLN A 347 -17.93 24.04 4.95
N ILE A 348 -18.58 23.46 5.95
CA ILE A 348 -18.98 22.06 5.93
C ILE A 348 -20.32 21.96 5.20
N GLU A 349 -20.32 21.33 4.03
CA GLU A 349 -21.52 21.09 3.22
C GLU A 349 -22.30 19.85 3.69
N CYS A 350 -21.60 18.83 4.20
CA CYS A 350 -22.21 17.67 4.86
C CYS A 350 -21.22 17.00 5.81
N GLY A 351 -21.76 16.17 6.69
CA GLY A 351 -21.00 15.50 7.75
C GLY A 351 -20.84 16.37 8.98
N GLN A 352 -20.17 15.84 9.99
CA GLN A 352 -19.88 16.54 11.25
C GLN A 352 -18.61 15.98 11.88
N LEU A 353 -17.94 16.77 12.71
CA LEU A 353 -16.83 16.32 13.52
C LEU A 353 -17.24 15.20 14.46
N PRO A 354 -16.36 14.22 14.74
CA PRO A 354 -16.66 13.12 15.64
C PRO A 354 -16.86 13.60 17.06
N THR A 355 -17.70 12.89 17.83
CA THR A 355 -17.79 13.07 19.28
C THR A 355 -16.47 12.64 19.93
N ALA A 356 -16.11 13.29 21.04
CA ALA A 356 -14.89 12.98 21.78
C ALA A 356 -14.81 11.47 22.14
N GLY A 357 -13.67 10.86 21.84
CA GLY A 357 -13.42 9.44 22.09
C GLY A 357 -14.00 8.49 21.04
N SER A 358 -14.68 8.98 20.01
CA SER A 358 -15.16 8.15 18.88
C SER A 358 -14.16 8.13 17.74
N ARG A 359 -13.86 6.93 17.22
CA ARG A 359 -13.10 6.76 15.97
C ARG A 359 -13.98 6.69 14.73
N LEU A 360 -15.29 6.78 14.88
CA LEU A 360 -16.24 6.89 13.80
C LEU A 360 -16.33 8.35 13.35
N VAL A 361 -15.76 8.65 12.20
CA VAL A 361 -15.81 9.98 11.58
C VAL A 361 -16.85 9.97 10.48
N GLN A 362 -17.84 10.86 10.57
CA GLN A 362 -18.79 11.07 9.49
C GLN A 362 -18.05 11.60 8.25
N PRO A 363 -18.32 11.05 7.05
CA PRO A 363 -17.74 11.60 5.83
C PRO A 363 -18.10 13.07 5.65
N LEU A 364 -17.08 13.88 5.35
CA LEU A 364 -17.18 15.35 5.27
C LEU A 364 -16.96 15.81 3.82
N VAL A 365 -17.71 16.82 3.42
CA VAL A 365 -17.45 17.63 2.22
C VAL A 365 -17.26 19.06 2.66
N LEU A 366 -16.14 19.68 2.26
CA LEU A 366 -15.82 21.08 2.55
C LEU A 366 -15.83 21.88 1.26
N SER A 367 -16.50 23.04 1.27
CA SER A 367 -16.47 24.05 0.19
C SER A 367 -15.65 25.27 0.60
N GLY A 368 -15.33 26.15 -0.37
CA GLY A 368 -14.57 27.38 -0.11
C GLY A 368 -13.13 27.12 0.35
N VAL A 369 -12.57 25.97 0.00
CA VAL A 369 -11.21 25.58 0.38
C VAL A 369 -10.19 26.31 -0.50
N THR A 370 -9.08 26.76 0.14
CA THR A 370 -7.95 27.45 -0.53
C THR A 370 -6.63 26.73 -0.30
N ASP A 371 -5.62 27.08 -1.10
CA ASP A 371 -4.29 26.44 -1.04
C ASP A 371 -3.50 26.79 0.24
N GLU A 372 -3.96 27.76 1.05
CA GLU A 372 -3.35 28.15 2.33
C GLU A 372 -3.80 27.25 3.50
N MET A 373 -4.79 26.39 3.29
CA MET A 373 -5.33 25.50 4.32
C MET A 373 -4.48 24.23 4.43
N LEU A 374 -4.40 23.64 5.63
CA LEU A 374 -3.65 22.39 5.87
C LEU A 374 -4.07 21.27 4.93
N VAL A 375 -5.35 21.17 4.60
CA VAL A 375 -5.91 20.16 3.68
C VAL A 375 -5.34 20.24 2.26
N ALA A 376 -4.78 21.36 1.84
CA ALA A 376 -4.13 21.53 0.55
C ALA A 376 -2.67 21.02 0.56
N GLN A 377 -2.02 21.08 1.70
CA GLN A 377 -0.58 20.86 1.85
C GLN A 377 -0.25 19.48 2.42
N GLU A 378 -1.11 18.95 3.30
CA GLU A 378 -0.88 17.70 4.01
C GLU A 378 -1.88 16.62 3.59
N GLU A 379 -1.40 15.37 3.54
CA GLU A 379 -2.24 14.19 3.39
C GLU A 379 -3.17 14.05 4.60
N THR A 380 -4.49 14.12 4.42
CA THR A 380 -5.47 13.99 5.52
C THR A 380 -5.58 12.56 6.04
N PHE A 381 -5.59 11.58 5.14
CA PHE A 381 -5.74 10.15 5.43
C PHE A 381 -7.02 9.82 6.20
N GLY A 382 -8.12 10.46 5.81
CA GLY A 382 -9.43 10.35 6.44
C GLY A 382 -10.58 10.70 5.50
N PRO A 383 -11.85 10.53 5.92
CA PRO A 383 -13.03 10.62 5.05
C PRO A 383 -13.51 12.07 4.86
N MET A 384 -12.65 12.95 4.38
CA MET A 384 -12.94 14.37 4.15
C MET A 384 -12.57 14.78 2.72
N ALA A 385 -13.54 15.31 1.97
CA ALA A 385 -13.41 15.79 0.59
C ALA A 385 -13.39 17.32 0.54
N PRO A 386 -12.22 17.97 0.48
CA PRO A 386 -12.13 19.42 0.31
C PRO A 386 -12.26 19.79 -1.17
N LEU A 387 -13.19 20.71 -1.49
CA LEU A 387 -13.45 21.19 -2.84
C LEU A 387 -12.79 22.54 -3.10
N PHE A 388 -11.91 22.55 -4.09
CA PHE A 388 -11.21 23.74 -4.59
C PHE A 388 -11.83 24.18 -5.91
N VAL A 389 -11.94 25.51 -6.12
CA VAL A 389 -12.35 26.07 -7.41
C VAL A 389 -11.12 26.37 -8.25
N PHE A 390 -11.21 26.16 -9.58
CA PHE A 390 -10.23 26.66 -10.54
C PHE A 390 -10.92 27.21 -11.80
N ASP A 391 -10.20 28.01 -12.57
CA ASP A 391 -10.74 28.69 -13.76
C ASP A 391 -10.13 28.17 -15.07
N SER A 392 -8.84 27.84 -15.10
CA SER A 392 -8.17 27.37 -16.34
C SER A 392 -7.38 26.09 -16.18
N GLU A 393 -7.09 25.41 -17.30
CA GLU A 393 -6.26 24.19 -17.34
C GLU A 393 -4.84 24.46 -16.81
N GLU A 394 -4.25 25.60 -17.16
CA GLU A 394 -2.91 26.00 -16.71
C GLU A 394 -2.87 26.22 -15.19
N GLU A 395 -3.84 26.93 -14.63
CA GLU A 395 -3.95 27.17 -13.19
C GLU A 395 -4.03 25.85 -12.43
N VAL A 396 -4.93 24.95 -12.83
CA VAL A 396 -5.13 23.72 -12.07
C VAL A 396 -3.92 22.76 -12.17
N LEU A 397 -3.20 22.76 -13.29
CA LEU A 397 -1.98 21.96 -13.44
C LEU A 397 -0.85 22.49 -12.55
N GLU A 398 -0.66 23.82 -12.48
CA GLU A 398 0.31 24.44 -11.58
C GLU A 398 -0.01 24.07 -10.12
N ARG A 399 -1.25 24.24 -9.67
CA ARG A 399 -1.69 23.91 -8.32
C ARG A 399 -1.64 22.43 -8.01
N ALA A 400 -1.99 21.57 -8.97
CA ALA A 400 -1.94 20.12 -8.82
C ALA A 400 -0.50 19.63 -8.58
N ASN A 401 0.48 20.19 -9.29
CA ASN A 401 1.89 19.84 -9.20
C ASN A 401 2.64 20.53 -8.06
N ASN A 402 2.08 21.59 -7.47
CA ASN A 402 2.68 22.32 -6.34
C ASN A 402 2.54 21.53 -5.03
N THR A 403 3.27 20.44 -4.95
CA THR A 403 3.33 19.54 -3.79
C THR A 403 4.62 18.72 -3.85
N ASP A 404 5.12 18.32 -2.68
CA ASP A 404 6.26 17.38 -2.57
C ASP A 404 5.88 15.95 -2.96
N PHE A 405 4.59 15.63 -3.06
CA PHE A 405 4.08 14.31 -3.38
C PHE A 405 3.83 14.13 -4.88
N GLY A 406 3.84 12.87 -5.32
CA GLY A 406 3.56 12.51 -6.71
C GLY A 406 3.19 11.03 -6.86
N LEU A 407 2.27 10.51 -6.02
CA LEU A 407 1.85 9.11 -6.11
C LEU A 407 0.77 8.92 -7.16
N ALA A 408 -0.39 9.57 -6.98
CA ALA A 408 -1.56 9.44 -7.83
C ALA A 408 -2.13 10.80 -8.20
N ALA A 409 -2.80 10.87 -9.35
CA ALA A 409 -3.62 11.97 -9.81
C ALA A 409 -4.83 11.43 -10.56
N TYR A 410 -5.92 12.19 -10.55
CA TYR A 410 -7.17 11.83 -11.24
C TYR A 410 -7.69 13.04 -11.98
N PHE A 411 -8.30 12.83 -13.14
CA PHE A 411 -9.06 13.89 -13.77
C PHE A 411 -10.18 13.37 -14.67
N TYR A 412 -11.18 14.22 -14.89
CA TYR A 412 -12.37 13.92 -15.69
C TYR A 412 -12.55 14.95 -16.78
N THR A 413 -12.63 14.51 -18.04
CA THR A 413 -12.85 15.31 -19.25
C THR A 413 -13.37 14.44 -20.37
N GLN A 414 -14.14 15.00 -21.31
CA GLN A 414 -14.53 14.32 -22.55
C GLN A 414 -13.61 14.67 -23.73
N SER A 415 -12.68 15.61 -23.56
CA SER A 415 -11.74 16.01 -24.59
C SER A 415 -10.52 15.07 -24.64
N LEU A 416 -10.37 14.31 -25.72
CA LEU A 416 -9.23 13.43 -25.93
C LEU A 416 -7.89 14.19 -25.93
N SER A 417 -7.85 15.40 -26.53
CA SER A 417 -6.63 16.22 -26.55
C SER A 417 -6.25 16.74 -25.17
N ARG A 418 -7.23 17.12 -24.33
CA ARG A 418 -7.02 17.49 -22.95
C ARG A 418 -6.56 16.28 -22.13
N ALA A 419 -7.20 15.13 -22.34
CA ALA A 419 -6.83 13.89 -21.65
C ALA A 419 -5.32 13.58 -21.84
N TRP A 420 -4.80 13.75 -23.04
CA TRP A 420 -3.39 13.54 -23.35
C TRP A 420 -2.49 14.59 -22.68
N ARG A 421 -2.74 15.89 -22.92
CA ARG A 421 -1.93 16.99 -22.37
C ARG A 421 -1.86 16.96 -20.84
N VAL A 422 -3.01 16.78 -20.18
CA VAL A 422 -3.10 16.77 -18.71
C VAL A 422 -2.38 15.54 -18.16
N SER A 423 -2.50 14.37 -18.79
CA SER A 423 -1.76 13.17 -18.37
C SER A 423 -0.25 13.34 -18.43
N GLU A 424 0.26 14.02 -19.47
CA GLU A 424 1.70 14.29 -19.60
C GLU A 424 2.20 15.38 -18.62
N ALA A 425 1.33 16.34 -18.28
CA ALA A 425 1.70 17.48 -17.44
C ALA A 425 1.65 17.16 -15.94
N LEU A 426 0.86 16.17 -15.51
CA LEU A 426 0.75 15.80 -14.09
C LEU A 426 1.98 15.05 -13.60
N GLU A 427 2.61 15.55 -12.53
CA GLU A 427 3.80 14.99 -11.90
C GLU A 427 3.43 13.87 -10.89
N ALA A 428 2.80 12.82 -11.37
CA ALA A 428 2.39 11.67 -10.59
C ALA A 428 2.83 10.36 -11.25
N GLY A 429 3.09 9.34 -10.43
CA GLY A 429 3.45 8.01 -10.94
C GLY A 429 2.26 7.25 -11.53
N ILE A 430 1.03 7.62 -11.15
CA ILE A 430 -0.21 6.97 -11.59
C ILE A 430 -1.24 8.05 -11.90
N VAL A 431 -1.84 8.00 -13.10
CA VAL A 431 -2.87 8.94 -13.51
C VAL A 431 -4.14 8.19 -13.91
N GLY A 432 -5.26 8.49 -13.25
CA GLY A 432 -6.59 8.02 -13.60
C GLY A 432 -7.30 9.05 -14.50
N VAL A 433 -7.67 8.65 -15.70
CA VAL A 433 -8.45 9.47 -16.64
C VAL A 433 -9.85 8.92 -16.71
N ASN A 434 -10.84 9.69 -16.27
CA ASN A 434 -12.25 9.27 -16.16
C ASN A 434 -12.43 7.97 -15.34
N GLU A 435 -11.55 7.75 -14.36
CA GLU A 435 -11.53 6.54 -13.54
C GLU A 435 -11.09 6.88 -12.11
N GLY A 436 -11.83 6.40 -11.11
CA GLY A 436 -11.51 6.59 -9.68
C GLY A 436 -10.79 5.41 -9.03
N LEU A 437 -10.78 4.21 -9.65
CA LEU A 437 -10.13 3.01 -9.14
C LEU A 437 -8.90 2.67 -9.98
N ILE A 438 -7.74 3.17 -9.59
CA ILE A 438 -6.48 3.02 -10.35
C ILE A 438 -5.58 1.87 -9.87
N SER A 439 -5.93 1.22 -8.76
CA SER A 439 -5.11 0.16 -8.18
C SER A 439 -5.34 -1.16 -8.90
N THR A 440 -4.31 -1.69 -9.57
CA THR A 440 -4.34 -2.98 -10.28
C THR A 440 -2.98 -3.69 -10.17
N THR A 441 -2.96 -5.01 -10.39
CA THR A 441 -1.74 -5.81 -10.40
C THR A 441 -0.95 -5.71 -11.70
N VAL A 442 -1.63 -5.43 -12.82
CA VAL A 442 -1.05 -5.48 -14.16
C VAL A 442 -0.27 -4.22 -14.57
N ALA A 443 -0.51 -3.11 -13.87
CA ALA A 443 0.17 -1.84 -14.11
C ALA A 443 1.16 -1.50 -12.99
N PRO A 444 2.24 -0.74 -13.28
CA PRO A 444 3.22 -0.36 -12.28
C PRO A 444 2.61 0.63 -11.28
N PHE A 445 2.69 0.29 -10.01
CA PHE A 445 2.26 1.14 -8.90
C PHE A 445 3.49 1.77 -8.24
N GLY A 446 3.47 3.07 -8.04
CA GLY A 446 4.53 3.79 -7.32
C GLY A 446 4.56 5.26 -7.68
N GLY A 447 5.16 6.06 -6.80
CA GLY A 447 5.22 7.50 -6.90
C GLY A 447 6.51 8.04 -7.50
N VAL A 448 6.49 9.35 -7.70
CA VAL A 448 7.65 10.21 -7.97
C VAL A 448 7.78 11.20 -6.81
N LYS A 449 8.78 12.07 -6.84
CA LYS A 449 9.06 13.04 -5.77
C LYS A 449 9.17 12.33 -4.40
N GLU A 450 8.59 12.89 -3.35
CA GLU A 450 8.62 12.33 -1.98
C GLU A 450 7.58 11.21 -1.75
N SER A 451 6.85 10.80 -2.77
CA SER A 451 5.96 9.64 -2.71
C SER A 451 6.68 8.31 -2.88
N GLY A 452 7.95 8.30 -3.25
CA GLY A 452 8.76 7.10 -3.14
C GLY A 452 9.70 6.77 -4.28
N LEU A 453 10.22 5.54 -4.24
CA LEU A 453 11.20 4.96 -5.17
C LEU A 453 10.79 3.54 -5.54
N GLY A 454 11.00 3.16 -6.80
CA GLY A 454 10.67 1.83 -7.31
C GLY A 454 9.24 1.73 -7.81
N ARG A 455 8.88 0.53 -8.27
CA ARG A 455 7.52 0.21 -8.71
C ARG A 455 7.12 -1.17 -8.22
N GLU A 456 5.87 -1.29 -7.77
CA GLU A 456 5.26 -2.55 -7.35
C GLU A 456 4.20 -3.00 -8.37
N GLY A 457 3.91 -4.29 -8.43
CA GLY A 457 3.02 -4.84 -9.45
C GLY A 457 3.65 -4.81 -10.85
N SER A 458 2.87 -5.14 -11.87
CA SER A 458 3.28 -5.31 -13.26
C SER A 458 4.49 -6.26 -13.43
N PHE A 459 4.99 -6.39 -14.66
CA PHE A 459 6.24 -7.11 -14.94
C PHE A 459 7.48 -6.41 -14.34
N LEU A 460 7.41 -5.09 -14.09
CA LEU A 460 8.50 -4.32 -13.49
C LEU A 460 8.73 -4.66 -12.01
N GLY A 461 7.70 -5.14 -11.32
CA GLY A 461 7.77 -5.39 -9.88
C GLY A 461 8.81 -6.43 -9.46
N MET A 462 9.23 -7.33 -10.37
CA MET A 462 10.30 -8.29 -10.08
C MET A 462 11.71 -7.70 -10.21
N ASP A 463 11.92 -6.68 -11.03
CA ASP A 463 13.26 -6.13 -11.31
C ASP A 463 13.95 -5.60 -10.05
N ASP A 464 13.18 -5.10 -9.10
CA ASP A 464 13.68 -4.63 -7.81
C ASP A 464 14.16 -5.75 -6.87
N TYR A 465 13.83 -7.01 -7.17
CA TYR A 465 14.23 -8.20 -6.41
C TYR A 465 15.30 -9.02 -7.11
N MET A 466 15.82 -8.53 -8.24
CA MET A 466 16.81 -9.21 -9.07
C MET A 466 18.00 -8.31 -9.36
N GLU A 467 19.14 -8.95 -9.64
CA GLU A 467 20.36 -8.31 -10.15
C GLU A 467 20.69 -8.84 -11.54
N SER A 468 21.15 -7.95 -12.42
CA SER A 468 21.66 -8.34 -13.73
C SER A 468 23.15 -8.65 -13.66
N LYS A 469 23.53 -9.88 -14.06
CA LYS A 469 24.94 -10.28 -14.14
C LYS A 469 25.37 -10.42 -15.58
N TYR A 470 26.39 -9.66 -15.97
CA TYR A 470 27.06 -9.80 -17.26
C TYR A 470 28.11 -10.90 -17.20
N ILE A 471 28.07 -11.83 -18.17
CA ILE A 471 29.01 -12.93 -18.34
C ILE A 471 29.59 -12.82 -19.73
N LEU A 472 30.92 -12.65 -19.84
CA LEU A 472 31.66 -12.76 -21.10
C LEU A 472 32.36 -14.13 -21.13
N MET A 473 31.94 -14.98 -22.04
CA MET A 473 32.47 -16.33 -22.23
C MET A 473 33.39 -16.34 -23.46
N GLY A 474 34.69 -16.51 -23.26
CA GLY A 474 35.64 -16.81 -24.34
C GLY A 474 35.47 -18.24 -24.82
N LEU A 475 35.58 -18.46 -26.15
CA LEU A 475 35.42 -19.73 -26.82
C LEU A 475 36.76 -20.21 -27.40
#